data_31c1f85fe402d59b1e6876b36af71450
#
_entry.id   31c1f85fe402d59b1e6876b36af71450
#
_cell.length_a   1.000
_cell.length_b   1.000
_cell.length_c   1.000
_cell.angle_alpha   90.00
_cell.angle_beta   90.00
_cell.angle_gamma   90.00
#
_symmetry.space_group_name_H-M   'P 1'
#
loop_
_entity.id
_entity.type
_entity.pdbx_description
1 polymer ?
#
loop_
_entity_poly.entity_id
_entity_poly.type
_entity_poly.pdbx_seq_one_letter_code
_entity_poly.pdbx_strand_id
1 'polypeptide(L)'
;MSAALENYRADNGLYPSDAVTNSFDVATTSMSDYQAPSLKLYEYLSGDTDYDRVSEGKAYFPFKPNQLTPVEQTKAVTSIRDPFGNPYGYSTMKASNPSLNGHNPTFDLWSVGDGTAGPDETKWIKNW
;
A
#
# COMPACT_ATOMS: atom_id res chain seq x y z
N MET A 1 3.08 -7.25 6.48
CA MET A 1 1.80 -6.93 5.78
C MET A 1 1.31 -8.02 4.84
N SER A 2 2.16 -8.85 4.29
CA SER A 2 1.70 -9.91 3.37
C SER A 2 0.73 -10.89 4.04
N ALA A 3 0.96 -11.28 5.30
CA ALA A 3 0.02 -12.13 6.02
C ALA A 3 -1.35 -11.46 6.23
N ALA A 4 -1.37 -10.15 6.47
CA ALA A 4 -2.62 -9.39 6.60
C ALA A 4 -3.39 -9.35 5.28
N LEU A 5 -2.69 -9.22 4.16
CA LEU A 5 -3.29 -9.26 2.82
C LEU A 5 -3.92 -10.63 2.53
N GLU A 6 -3.25 -11.71 2.93
CA GLU A 6 -3.81 -13.06 2.79
C GLU A 6 -5.06 -13.25 3.67
N ASN A 7 -5.04 -12.74 4.89
CA ASN A 7 -6.20 -12.80 5.77
C ASN A 7 -7.38 -11.99 5.22
N TYR A 8 -7.10 -10.83 4.65
CA TYR A 8 -8.12 -10.02 3.98
C TYR A 8 -8.76 -10.80 2.82
N ARG A 9 -7.93 -11.43 1.98
CA ARG A 9 -8.43 -12.23 0.86
C ARG A 9 -9.28 -13.41 1.35
N ALA A 10 -8.88 -14.08 2.43
CA ALA A 10 -9.64 -15.19 2.98
C ALA A 10 -11.05 -14.78 3.40
N ASP A 11 -11.21 -13.58 3.94
CA ASP A 11 -12.50 -13.06 4.39
C ASP A 11 -13.34 -12.46 3.25
N ASN A 12 -12.69 -11.84 2.25
CA ASN A 12 -13.38 -11.02 1.24
C ASN A 12 -13.35 -11.64 -0.16
N GLY A 13 -12.59 -12.70 -0.38
CA GLY A 13 -12.47 -13.38 -1.68
C GLY A 13 -11.48 -12.75 -2.64
N LEU A 14 -11.04 -11.52 -2.40
CA LEU A 14 -10.08 -10.78 -3.21
C LEU A 14 -9.07 -10.08 -2.32
N TYR A 15 -7.87 -9.80 -2.85
CA TYR A 15 -6.95 -8.86 -2.22
C TYR A 15 -7.53 -7.44 -2.27
N PRO A 16 -7.14 -6.55 -1.34
CA PRO A 16 -7.59 -5.15 -1.39
C PRO A 16 -7.33 -4.54 -2.75
N SER A 17 -8.37 -4.04 -3.40
CA SER A 17 -8.26 -3.38 -4.70
C SER A 17 -9.40 -2.41 -4.92
N ASP A 18 -9.11 -1.33 -5.65
CA ASP A 18 -10.08 -0.36 -6.12
C ASP A 18 -9.52 0.38 -7.34
N ALA A 19 -10.24 1.40 -7.82
CA ALA A 19 -9.80 2.17 -8.98
C ALA A 19 -8.43 2.81 -8.78
N VAL A 20 -8.10 3.22 -7.55
CA VAL A 20 -6.80 3.84 -7.23
C VAL A 20 -5.68 2.82 -7.37
N THR A 21 -5.79 1.66 -6.71
CA THR A 21 -4.74 0.64 -6.75
C THR A 21 -4.63 -0.03 -8.11
N ASN A 22 -5.74 -0.17 -8.82
CA ASN A 22 -5.76 -0.74 -10.18
C ASN A 22 -5.13 0.19 -11.23
N SER A 23 -5.05 1.49 -10.92
CA SER A 23 -4.48 2.49 -11.83
C SER A 23 -3.04 2.87 -11.49
N PHE A 24 -2.48 2.33 -10.42
CA PHE A 24 -1.14 2.68 -9.96
C PHE A 24 -0.09 1.80 -10.64
N ASP A 25 0.73 2.43 -11.49
CA ASP A 25 1.78 1.74 -12.24
C ASP A 25 3.05 1.62 -11.40
N VAL A 26 3.59 0.41 -11.31
CA VAL A 26 4.85 0.12 -10.60
C VAL A 26 6.02 0.91 -11.19
N ALA A 27 5.96 1.32 -12.45
CA ALA A 27 6.98 2.12 -13.12
C ALA A 27 6.85 3.62 -12.84
N THR A 28 5.89 4.06 -12.03
CA THR A 28 5.71 5.46 -11.64
C THR A 28 7.01 6.04 -11.05
N THR A 29 7.39 7.23 -11.50
CA THR A 29 8.66 7.87 -11.12
C THR A 29 8.51 8.95 -10.03
N SER A 30 7.28 9.28 -9.63
CA SER A 30 7.00 10.28 -8.60
C SER A 30 6.59 9.63 -7.28
N MET A 31 7.35 9.90 -6.21
CA MET A 31 7.01 9.40 -4.87
C MET A 31 5.67 9.93 -4.36
N SER A 32 5.27 11.15 -4.77
CA SER A 32 3.98 11.69 -4.34
C SER A 32 2.79 10.86 -4.85
N ASP A 33 2.95 10.17 -5.97
CA ASP A 33 1.91 9.31 -6.53
C ASP A 33 1.70 8.01 -5.73
N TYR A 34 2.64 7.68 -4.85
CA TYR A 34 2.53 6.51 -3.97
C TYR A 34 1.51 6.73 -2.84
N GLN A 35 1.21 7.98 -2.48
CA GLN A 35 0.37 8.28 -1.32
C GLN A 35 -1.03 7.70 -1.45
N ALA A 36 -1.71 7.92 -2.56
CA ALA A 36 -3.09 7.49 -2.74
C ALA A 36 -3.26 5.96 -2.64
N PRO A 37 -2.49 5.12 -3.37
CA PRO A 37 -2.62 3.68 -3.22
C PRO A 37 -2.16 3.17 -1.86
N SER A 38 -1.15 3.80 -1.25
CA SER A 38 -0.70 3.47 0.11
C SER A 38 -1.80 3.75 1.14
N LEU A 39 -2.50 4.87 1.00
CA LEU A 39 -3.62 5.23 1.87
C LEU A 39 -4.79 4.24 1.72
N LYS A 40 -5.07 3.80 0.50
CA LYS A 40 -6.09 2.78 0.26
C LYS A 40 -5.73 1.45 0.90
N LEU A 41 -4.48 1.04 0.80
CA LEU A 41 -4.02 -0.17 1.49
C LEU A 41 -4.21 -0.05 3.02
N TYR A 42 -3.89 1.10 3.59
CA TYR A 42 -4.15 1.39 5.00
C TYR A 42 -5.64 1.23 5.35
N GLU A 43 -6.51 1.85 4.56
CA GLU A 43 -7.95 1.79 4.77
C GLU A 43 -8.45 0.34 4.84
N TYR A 44 -8.06 -0.48 3.87
CA TYR A 44 -8.48 -1.88 3.82
C TYR A 44 -7.91 -2.74 4.95
N LEU A 45 -6.64 -2.54 5.32
CA LEU A 45 -5.99 -3.36 6.34
C LEU A 45 -6.30 -2.92 7.77
N SER A 46 -6.57 -1.64 7.99
CA SER A 46 -6.89 -1.11 9.32
C SER A 46 -8.38 -1.07 9.63
N GLY A 47 -9.23 -1.04 8.61
CA GLY A 47 -10.66 -0.79 8.76
C GLY A 47 -11.02 0.65 9.08
N ASP A 48 -10.05 1.56 9.01
CA ASP A 48 -10.21 2.99 9.28
C ASP A 48 -10.57 3.72 7.98
N THR A 49 -11.86 4.03 7.81
CA THR A 49 -12.37 4.58 6.55
C THR A 49 -12.33 6.10 6.48
N ASP A 50 -12.17 6.78 7.60
CA ASP A 50 -12.09 8.25 7.66
C ASP A 50 -10.69 8.76 8.07
N TYR A 51 -9.73 7.85 8.20
CA TYR A 51 -8.31 8.13 8.45
C TYR A 51 -8.03 8.82 9.79
N ASP A 52 -8.94 8.67 10.77
CA ASP A 52 -8.80 9.26 12.10
C ASP A 52 -8.00 8.39 13.08
N ARG A 53 -7.48 7.25 12.61
CA ARG A 53 -6.70 6.25 13.36
C ARG A 53 -7.54 5.37 14.28
N VAL A 54 -8.84 5.43 14.16
CA VAL A 54 -9.80 4.56 14.85
C VAL A 54 -10.47 3.67 13.81
N SER A 55 -10.41 2.36 14.01
CA SER A 55 -11.00 1.41 13.06
C SER A 55 -12.53 1.41 13.18
N GLU A 56 -13.22 1.60 12.06
CA GLU A 56 -14.68 1.47 11.96
C GLU A 56 -15.09 0.05 11.56
N GLY A 57 -14.16 -0.76 11.06
CA GLY A 57 -14.40 -2.12 10.61
C GLY A 57 -13.37 -3.09 11.16
N LYS A 58 -13.28 -4.27 10.55
CA LYS A 58 -12.32 -5.28 10.96
C LYS A 58 -10.90 -4.83 10.59
N ALA A 59 -9.99 -4.87 11.57
CA ALA A 59 -8.57 -4.61 11.36
C ALA A 59 -7.83 -5.91 11.07
N TYR A 60 -7.09 -5.95 9.97
CA TYR A 60 -6.24 -7.08 9.59
C TYR A 60 -4.79 -6.87 9.97
N PHE A 61 -4.39 -5.62 10.19
CA PHE A 61 -3.03 -5.26 10.57
C PHE A 61 -3.05 -4.14 11.62
N PRO A 62 -2.40 -4.35 12.78
CA PRO A 62 -2.32 -3.32 13.83
C PRO A 62 -1.18 -2.36 13.54
N PHE A 63 -1.46 -1.26 12.86
CA PHE A 63 -0.45 -0.25 12.55
C PHE A 63 -0.01 0.50 13.81
N LYS A 64 1.30 0.62 13.98
CA LYS A 64 1.91 1.47 15.02
C LYS A 64 2.05 2.90 14.49
N PRO A 65 2.10 3.94 15.37
CA PRO A 65 2.21 5.33 14.91
C PRO A 65 3.40 5.60 13.98
N ASN A 66 4.55 4.95 14.19
CA ASN A 66 5.73 5.13 13.35
C ASN A 66 5.63 4.41 11.98
N GLN A 67 4.58 3.64 11.76
CA GLN A 67 4.29 2.98 10.47
C GLN A 67 3.30 3.78 9.63
N LEU A 68 2.90 4.96 10.09
CA LEU A 68 1.94 5.82 9.42
C LEU A 68 2.54 7.21 9.22
N THR A 69 2.12 7.89 8.17
CA THR A 69 2.46 9.29 7.91
C THR A 69 1.19 10.13 8.06
N PRO A 70 1.21 11.25 8.78
CA PRO A 70 2.28 11.68 9.69
C PRO A 70 2.35 10.82 10.95
N VAL A 71 3.47 10.87 11.68
CA VAL A 71 3.60 10.09 12.93
C VAL A 71 2.78 10.68 14.07
N GLU A 72 2.40 11.95 13.97
CA GLU A 72 1.53 12.61 14.97
C GLU A 72 0.13 12.02 14.93
N GLN A 73 -0.28 11.43 16.05
CA GLN A 73 -1.56 10.73 16.15
C GLN A 73 -2.78 11.64 16.11
N THR A 74 -2.60 12.95 16.22
CA THR A 74 -3.67 13.96 16.17
C THR A 74 -4.03 14.36 14.74
N LYS A 75 -3.25 13.91 13.75
CA LYS A 75 -3.46 14.26 12.33
C LYS A 75 -3.98 13.06 11.56
N ALA A 76 -4.76 13.31 10.53
CA ALA A 76 -5.27 12.28 9.64
C ALA A 76 -4.11 11.53 8.94
N VAL A 77 -4.28 10.22 8.75
CA VAL A 77 -3.32 9.38 8.04
C VAL A 77 -3.31 9.74 6.56
N THR A 78 -2.11 9.84 5.99
CA THR A 78 -1.94 10.11 4.55
C THR A 78 -1.31 8.95 3.78
N SER A 79 -0.57 8.08 4.46
CA SER A 79 0.02 6.88 3.85
C SER A 79 0.57 5.92 4.89
N ILE A 80 0.84 4.69 4.48
CA ILE A 80 1.63 3.74 5.26
C ILE A 80 3.10 4.08 5.06
N ARG A 81 3.81 4.27 6.16
CA ARG A 81 5.21 4.68 6.16
C ARG A 81 6.11 3.46 6.27
N ASP A 82 7.09 3.36 5.38
CA ASP A 82 8.14 2.35 5.47
C ASP A 82 9.23 2.78 6.49
N PRO A 83 10.18 1.89 6.84
CA PRO A 83 11.26 2.23 7.78
C PRO A 83 12.16 3.38 7.33
N PHE A 84 12.15 3.73 6.05
CA PHE A 84 12.95 4.80 5.46
C PHE A 84 12.20 6.14 5.39
N GLY A 85 10.94 6.18 5.82
CA GLY A 85 10.13 7.40 5.85
C GLY A 85 9.32 7.65 4.58
N ASN A 86 9.28 6.72 3.66
CA ASN A 86 8.56 6.82 2.40
C ASN A 86 7.22 6.07 2.43
N PRO A 87 6.22 6.44 1.61
CA PRO A 87 5.03 5.61 1.46
C PRO A 87 5.37 4.30 0.77
N TYR A 88 4.73 3.20 1.23
CA TYR A 88 4.80 1.93 0.52
C TYR A 88 4.12 2.04 -0.84
N GLY A 89 4.66 1.32 -1.84
CA GLY A 89 3.98 1.10 -3.10
C GLY A 89 3.08 -0.12 -3.00
N TYR A 90 1.84 0.03 -3.47
CA TYR A 90 0.89 -1.08 -3.56
C TYR A 90 0.09 -0.96 -4.85
N SER A 91 0.17 -1.98 -5.70
CA SER A 91 -0.49 -1.96 -7.00
C SER A 91 -1.23 -3.26 -7.27
N THR A 92 -2.43 -3.12 -7.78
CA THR A 92 -3.25 -4.23 -8.30
C THR A 92 -3.53 -4.06 -9.80
N MET A 93 -2.74 -3.26 -10.49
CA MET A 93 -2.93 -2.97 -11.93
C MET A 93 -2.89 -4.27 -12.75
N LYS A 94 -1.87 -5.10 -12.56
CA LYS A 94 -1.75 -6.36 -13.31
C LYS A 94 -2.83 -7.37 -12.92
N ALA A 95 -3.25 -7.37 -11.65
CA ALA A 95 -4.36 -8.21 -11.21
C ALA A 95 -5.68 -7.81 -11.89
N SER A 96 -5.90 -6.51 -12.08
CA SER A 96 -7.10 -6.00 -12.74
C SER A 96 -7.12 -6.30 -14.24
N ASN A 97 -5.94 -6.29 -14.88
CA ASN A 97 -5.80 -6.59 -16.31
C ASN A 97 -4.38 -7.14 -16.56
N PRO A 98 -4.24 -8.45 -16.87
CA PRO A 98 -2.93 -9.09 -17.06
C PRO A 98 -2.07 -8.51 -18.18
N SER A 99 -2.65 -7.72 -19.09
CA SER A 99 -1.90 -7.06 -20.18
C SER A 99 -1.27 -5.75 -19.73
N LEU A 100 -1.62 -5.24 -18.54
CA LEU A 100 -1.05 -4.02 -17.99
C LEU A 100 0.24 -4.30 -17.23
N ASN A 101 0.92 -3.22 -16.86
CA ASN A 101 2.20 -3.28 -16.16
C ASN A 101 2.07 -3.85 -14.74
N GLY A 102 3.11 -4.55 -14.29
CA GLY A 102 3.16 -5.16 -12.97
C GLY A 102 3.96 -6.45 -13.00
N HIS A 103 4.07 -7.11 -11.84
CA HIS A 103 4.90 -8.30 -11.68
C HIS A 103 4.08 -9.51 -11.25
N ASN A 104 3.26 -9.38 -10.21
CA ASN A 104 2.46 -10.48 -9.69
C ASN A 104 1.01 -10.40 -10.20
N PRO A 105 0.37 -11.55 -10.47
CA PRO A 105 -1.04 -11.57 -10.89
C PRO A 105 -2.01 -11.25 -9.74
N THR A 106 -1.51 -11.07 -8.52
CA THR A 106 -2.31 -10.84 -7.31
C THR A 106 -2.17 -9.39 -6.82
N PHE A 107 -0.98 -9.01 -6.42
CA PHE A 107 -0.64 -7.64 -6.02
C PHE A 107 0.87 -7.47 -6.05
N ASP A 108 1.32 -6.24 -6.23
CA ASP A 108 2.70 -5.83 -6.04
C ASP A 108 2.78 -4.94 -4.79
N LEU A 109 3.68 -5.27 -3.88
CA LEU A 109 3.92 -4.53 -2.65
C LEU A 109 5.42 -4.30 -2.50
N TRP A 110 5.83 -3.03 -2.32
CA TRP A 110 7.26 -2.72 -2.21
C TRP A 110 7.53 -1.46 -1.39
N SER A 111 8.77 -1.38 -0.90
CA SER A 111 9.38 -0.17 -0.36
C SER A 111 10.53 0.21 -1.28
N VAL A 112 10.69 1.49 -1.56
CA VAL A 112 11.86 1.93 -2.36
C VAL A 112 13.15 1.92 -1.55
N GLY A 113 13.09 1.56 -0.26
CA GLY A 113 14.25 1.55 0.61
C GLY A 113 14.81 2.96 0.81
N ASP A 114 16.13 3.10 0.74
CA ASP A 114 16.79 4.40 0.73
C ASP A 114 16.98 4.96 -0.69
N GLY A 115 16.33 4.36 -1.69
CA GLY A 115 16.31 4.81 -3.07
C GLY A 115 15.16 5.77 -3.34
N THR A 116 14.61 5.68 -4.55
CA THR A 116 13.49 6.52 -4.99
C THR A 116 12.61 5.76 -5.98
N ALA A 117 11.44 6.28 -6.26
CA ALA A 117 10.60 5.81 -7.36
C ALA A 117 11.33 5.98 -8.69
N GLY A 118 11.03 5.11 -9.64
CA GLY A 118 11.61 5.22 -10.96
C GLY A 118 12.28 3.93 -11.43
N PRO A 119 13.06 3.99 -12.53
CA PRO A 119 13.54 2.78 -13.18
C PRO A 119 14.59 2.02 -12.38
N ASP A 120 15.33 2.67 -11.48
CA ASP A 120 16.35 2.01 -10.67
C ASP A 120 15.73 1.39 -9.42
N GLU A 121 15.54 0.05 -9.45
CA GLU A 121 14.95 -0.73 -8.38
C GLU A 121 15.98 -1.40 -7.48
N THR A 122 17.27 -1.08 -7.61
CA THR A 122 18.35 -1.82 -6.91
C THR A 122 18.25 -1.73 -5.39
N LYS A 123 17.61 -0.69 -4.86
CA LYS A 123 17.42 -0.47 -3.42
C LYS A 123 16.03 -0.86 -2.94
N TRP A 124 15.16 -1.30 -3.81
CA TRP A 124 13.79 -1.65 -3.46
C TRP A 124 13.72 -2.97 -2.70
N ILE A 125 12.82 -3.01 -1.71
CA ILE A 125 12.41 -4.22 -1.03
C ILE A 125 11.01 -4.56 -1.57
N LYS A 126 10.91 -5.69 -2.28
CA LYS A 126 9.75 -5.97 -3.12
C LYS A 126 9.32 -7.44 -3.01
N ASN A 127 8.05 -7.72 -3.36
CA ASN A 127 7.50 -9.06 -3.30
C ASN A 127 7.59 -9.85 -4.62
N TRP A 128 8.40 -9.37 -5.54
CA TRP A 128 8.67 -10.09 -6.79
C TRP A 128 10.15 -10.37 -7.03
#